data_2a8397b94428a319f4baa56d3ec3c73b
#
_entry.id   2a8397b94428a319f4baa56d3ec3c73b
#
_cell.length_a   1.000
_cell.length_b   1.000
_cell.length_c   1.000
_cell.angle_alpha   90.00
_cell.angle_beta   90.00
_cell.angle_gamma   90.00
#
_symmetry.space_group_name_H-M   'P 1'
#
loop_
_entity.id
_entity.type
_entity.pdbx_description
1 polymer ?
#
loop_
_entity_poly.entity_id
_entity_poly.type
_entity_poly.pdbx_seq_one_letter_code
_entity_poly.pdbx_strand_id
1 'polypeptide(L)'
;CNIDYIDIDKNGNLDVLKISDMSLPKALLYVNLFGNVAEYDTLKKICNRRGILLIEDAAQSQGAKYKKQSSGTLGDISIFSFDPMKNMPSFGGGGAVLTDNKEHYDMIKSLRRHGIGSNLDYGYNSLLSDDHANQLLFLLSKFEKLQKSRKKVYERYRKNLPQFSFVGADNPHEPSYHKLVLLVEKRDELKDWLKTEGIETKIHYSKPLDQIGSYPNAESFCKKAISLPIYPFLKTSEVDMVCKKIRKFYDV
;
A
#
# COMPACT_ATOMS: atom_id res chain seq x y z
N CYS A 1 -2.93 -23.53 -5.06
CA CYS A 1 -2.86 -23.48 -3.60
C CYS A 1 -4.22 -23.08 -3.03
N ASN A 2 -4.52 -23.52 -1.82
CA ASN A 2 -5.66 -22.99 -1.06
C ASN A 2 -5.27 -21.65 -0.48
N ILE A 3 -6.23 -20.71 -0.43
CA ILE A 3 -6.00 -19.37 0.09
C ILE A 3 -6.99 -19.15 1.23
N ASP A 4 -6.47 -18.76 2.39
CA ASP A 4 -7.23 -18.30 3.54
C ASP A 4 -7.02 -16.80 3.70
N TYR A 5 -8.07 -16.08 4.09
CA TYR A 5 -8.03 -14.64 4.26
C TYR A 5 -8.10 -14.27 5.73
N ILE A 6 -7.45 -13.16 6.09
CA ILE A 6 -7.47 -12.57 7.44
C ILE A 6 -8.09 -11.18 7.34
N ASP A 7 -8.94 -10.84 8.31
CA ASP A 7 -9.52 -9.50 8.40
C ASP A 7 -8.44 -8.44 8.69
N ILE A 8 -8.77 -7.18 8.48
CA ILE A 8 -7.86 -6.06 8.64
C ILE A 8 -7.96 -5.39 10.00
N ASP A 9 -6.92 -4.65 10.37
CA ASP A 9 -6.91 -3.71 11.49
C ASP A 9 -7.54 -2.34 11.10
N LYS A 10 -7.59 -1.41 12.04
CA LYS A 10 -8.11 -0.05 11.82
C LYS A 10 -7.32 0.78 10.79
N ASN A 11 -6.10 0.37 10.45
CA ASN A 11 -5.25 1.05 9.46
C ASN A 11 -5.37 0.43 8.06
N GLY A 12 -6.22 -0.59 7.90
CA GLY A 12 -6.39 -1.32 6.64
C GLY A 12 -5.31 -2.36 6.37
N ASN A 13 -4.43 -2.62 7.33
CA ASN A 13 -3.42 -3.68 7.25
C ASN A 13 -3.96 -4.99 7.85
N LEU A 14 -3.28 -6.10 7.60
CA LEU A 14 -3.61 -7.39 8.19
C LEU A 14 -3.67 -7.30 9.72
N ASP A 15 -4.76 -7.79 10.32
CA ASP A 15 -4.90 -7.87 11.78
C ASP A 15 -4.06 -9.02 12.34
N VAL A 16 -2.91 -8.68 12.94
CA VAL A 16 -1.96 -9.65 13.48
C VAL A 16 -2.52 -10.52 14.60
N LEU A 17 -3.57 -10.06 15.29
CA LEU A 17 -4.21 -10.81 16.39
C LEU A 17 -5.01 -12.01 15.88
N LYS A 18 -5.43 -11.99 14.61
CA LYS A 18 -6.22 -13.05 13.99
C LYS A 18 -5.38 -14.15 13.33
N ILE A 19 -4.06 -14.02 13.30
CA ILE A 19 -3.17 -15.04 12.71
C ILE A 19 -3.15 -16.33 13.54
N SER A 20 -3.33 -16.22 14.87
CA SER A 20 -3.32 -17.39 15.78
C SER A 20 -4.41 -18.40 15.47
N ASP A 21 -5.53 -17.94 14.93
CA ASP A 21 -6.75 -18.74 14.73
C ASP A 21 -6.70 -19.54 13.41
N MET A 22 -5.65 -19.33 12.61
CA MET A 22 -5.50 -20.00 11.31
C MET A 22 -4.82 -21.36 11.44
N SER A 23 -5.18 -22.28 10.54
CA SER A 23 -4.36 -23.44 10.23
C SER A 23 -2.95 -22.98 9.82
N LEU A 24 -1.95 -23.88 9.94
CA LEU A 24 -0.56 -23.53 9.65
C LEU A 24 -0.35 -23.34 8.13
N PRO A 25 -0.29 -22.10 7.58
CA PRO A 25 -0.04 -21.89 6.16
C PRO A 25 1.45 -22.05 5.85
N LYS A 26 1.79 -22.34 4.58
CA LYS A 26 3.19 -22.36 4.12
C LYS A 26 3.77 -20.95 3.99
N ALA A 27 2.95 -19.98 3.64
CA ALA A 27 3.33 -18.58 3.49
C ALA A 27 2.21 -17.66 3.98
N LEU A 28 2.60 -16.51 4.49
CA LEU A 28 1.73 -15.39 4.84
C LEU A 28 2.09 -14.19 3.97
N LEU A 29 1.15 -13.74 3.15
CA LEU A 29 1.28 -12.51 2.38
C LEU A 29 0.55 -11.39 3.10
N TYR A 30 1.24 -10.29 3.40
CA TYR A 30 0.64 -9.08 3.93
C TYR A 30 0.93 -7.87 3.05
N VAL A 31 0.00 -6.94 3.03
CA VAL A 31 0.09 -5.73 2.21
C VAL A 31 0.27 -4.53 3.11
N ASN A 32 1.27 -3.70 2.84
CA ASN A 32 1.43 -2.38 3.45
C ASN A 32 0.51 -1.37 2.72
N LEU A 33 -0.79 -1.45 3.05
CA LEU A 33 -1.85 -0.80 2.28
C LEU A 33 -1.80 0.72 2.42
N PHE A 34 -2.06 1.45 1.34
CA PHE A 34 -2.05 2.92 1.24
C PHE A 34 -0.71 3.59 1.58
N GLY A 35 0.31 2.79 1.83
CA GLY A 35 1.62 3.25 2.27
C GLY A 35 1.81 3.20 3.78
N ASN A 36 0.89 2.61 4.53
CA ASN A 36 1.02 2.35 5.96
C ASN A 36 1.72 1.01 6.18
N VAL A 37 2.67 0.96 7.09
CA VAL A 37 3.39 -0.28 7.41
C VAL A 37 2.61 -1.06 8.48
N ALA A 38 2.47 -2.36 8.27
CA ALA A 38 1.86 -3.28 9.24
C ALA A 38 2.77 -3.50 10.48
N GLU A 39 2.23 -4.14 11.53
CA GLU A 39 2.97 -4.52 12.75
C GLU A 39 3.97 -5.66 12.48
N TYR A 40 5.08 -5.29 11.84
CA TYR A 40 6.07 -6.22 11.32
C TYR A 40 6.71 -7.11 12.39
N ASP A 41 7.10 -6.57 13.55
CA ASP A 41 7.77 -7.37 14.59
C ASP A 41 6.90 -8.54 15.05
N THR A 42 5.61 -8.31 15.20
CA THR A 42 4.64 -9.34 15.57
C THR A 42 4.49 -10.36 14.44
N LEU A 43 4.34 -9.90 13.20
CA LEU A 43 4.27 -10.76 12.02
C LEU A 43 5.50 -11.66 11.90
N LYS A 44 6.69 -11.06 11.95
CA LYS A 44 7.97 -11.80 11.82
C LYS A 44 8.15 -12.82 12.94
N LYS A 45 7.81 -12.44 14.18
CA LYS A 45 7.89 -13.35 15.34
C LYS A 45 6.97 -14.55 15.19
N ILE A 46 5.73 -14.35 14.73
CA ILE A 46 4.77 -15.44 14.50
C ILE A 46 5.28 -16.35 13.37
N CYS A 47 5.66 -15.77 12.24
CA CYS A 47 6.13 -16.50 11.08
C CYS A 47 7.38 -17.34 11.40
N ASN A 48 8.38 -16.75 12.06
CA ASN A 48 9.59 -17.47 12.47
C ASN A 48 9.31 -18.65 13.41
N ARG A 49 8.43 -18.45 14.41
CA ARG A 49 8.06 -19.52 15.35
C ARG A 49 7.34 -20.70 14.70
N ARG A 50 6.57 -20.42 13.65
CA ARG A 50 5.72 -21.39 12.97
C ARG A 50 6.31 -21.91 11.66
N GLY A 51 7.51 -21.45 11.25
CA GLY A 51 8.13 -21.83 9.97
C GLY A 51 7.36 -21.35 8.74
N ILE A 52 6.69 -20.20 8.84
CA ILE A 52 5.88 -19.61 7.78
C ILE A 52 6.74 -18.63 6.98
N LEU A 53 6.76 -18.73 5.65
CA LEU A 53 7.40 -17.76 4.77
C LEU A 53 6.62 -16.44 4.80
N LEU A 54 7.29 -15.34 5.16
CA LEU A 54 6.67 -14.01 5.20
C LEU A 54 6.89 -13.26 3.88
N ILE A 55 5.81 -12.94 3.18
CA ILE A 55 5.84 -12.21 1.92
C ILE A 55 5.27 -10.80 2.15
N GLU A 56 6.08 -9.78 1.86
CA GLU A 56 5.68 -8.37 1.94
C GLU A 56 5.22 -7.85 0.59
N ASP A 57 3.97 -7.46 0.46
CA ASP A 57 3.53 -6.63 -0.66
C ASP A 57 3.76 -5.14 -0.30
N ALA A 58 4.89 -4.62 -0.77
CA ALA A 58 5.29 -3.24 -0.62
C ALA A 58 4.92 -2.35 -1.82
N ALA A 59 4.02 -2.82 -2.70
CA ALA A 59 3.63 -2.11 -3.92
C ALA A 59 3.04 -0.72 -3.68
N GLN A 60 2.59 -0.41 -2.47
CA GLN A 60 2.05 0.90 -2.08
C GLN A 60 2.91 1.62 -1.02
N SER A 61 3.95 0.99 -0.52
CA SER A 61 4.71 1.48 0.63
C SER A 61 6.15 1.88 0.33
N GLN A 62 6.49 2.11 -0.92
CA GLN A 62 7.82 2.62 -1.30
C GLN A 62 8.14 3.92 -0.56
N GLY A 63 9.22 3.89 0.25
CA GLY A 63 9.64 5.01 1.10
C GLY A 63 9.03 5.02 2.50
N ALA A 64 8.13 4.09 2.82
CA ALA A 64 7.67 3.89 4.19
C ALA A 64 8.74 3.18 5.02
N LYS A 65 8.68 3.37 6.35
CA LYS A 65 9.61 2.73 7.28
C LYS A 65 8.87 2.18 8.49
N TYR A 66 9.18 0.93 8.84
CA TYR A 66 8.86 0.36 10.14
C TYR A 66 10.02 0.64 11.08
N LYS A 67 9.81 1.49 12.09
CA LYS A 67 10.92 2.00 12.92
C LYS A 67 11.99 2.66 12.01
N LYS A 68 13.15 2.01 11.82
CA LYS A 68 14.24 2.48 10.94
C LYS A 68 14.43 1.61 9.70
N GLN A 69 13.71 0.48 9.58
CA GLN A 69 13.79 -0.44 8.44
C GLN A 69 12.86 0.01 7.32
N SER A 70 13.37 0.00 6.11
CA SER A 70 12.57 0.37 4.94
C SER A 70 11.57 -0.72 4.58
N SER A 71 10.34 -0.33 4.23
CA SER A 71 9.43 -1.22 3.53
C SER A 71 10.08 -1.71 2.23
N GLY A 72 9.83 -2.96 1.87
CA GLY A 72 10.54 -3.69 0.83
C GLY A 72 11.71 -4.54 1.34
N THR A 73 12.05 -4.44 2.65
CA THR A 73 13.08 -5.26 3.31
C THR A 73 12.55 -5.99 4.55
N LEU A 74 11.24 -6.02 4.71
CA LEU A 74 10.60 -6.56 5.91
C LEU A 74 10.18 -8.02 5.76
N GLY A 75 9.84 -8.48 4.55
CA GLY A 75 9.53 -9.88 4.26
C GLY A 75 10.78 -10.74 4.02
N ASP A 76 10.62 -12.06 4.02
CA ASP A 76 11.62 -12.99 3.47
C ASP A 76 11.70 -12.83 1.94
N ILE A 77 10.55 -12.47 1.34
CA ILE A 77 10.42 -11.97 -0.03
C ILE A 77 9.57 -10.70 0.05
N SER A 78 9.99 -9.64 -0.63
CA SER A 78 9.25 -8.39 -0.74
C SER A 78 9.07 -7.97 -2.19
N ILE A 79 7.97 -7.30 -2.52
CA ILE A 79 7.70 -6.82 -3.87
C ILE A 79 7.45 -5.33 -3.93
N PHE A 80 8.00 -4.67 -4.94
CA PHE A 80 7.63 -3.31 -5.35
C PHE A 80 6.91 -3.31 -6.69
N SER A 81 6.01 -2.36 -6.86
CA SER A 81 5.37 -2.07 -8.14
C SER A 81 5.85 -0.71 -8.67
N PHE A 82 6.16 -0.66 -9.95
CA PHE A 82 6.48 0.57 -10.68
C PHE A 82 5.34 0.98 -11.64
N ASP A 83 4.11 0.54 -11.34
CA ASP A 83 2.93 1.00 -12.05
C ASP A 83 2.86 2.54 -12.07
N PRO A 84 2.32 3.18 -13.14
CA PRO A 84 2.22 4.64 -13.27
C PRO A 84 1.56 5.38 -12.09
N MET A 85 0.74 4.68 -11.30
CA MET A 85 0.07 5.27 -10.12
C MET A 85 0.86 5.16 -8.81
N LYS A 86 2.05 4.56 -8.84
CA LYS A 86 2.89 4.34 -7.63
C LYS A 86 3.76 5.55 -7.30
N ASN A 87 4.40 5.51 -6.11
CA ASN A 87 5.28 6.59 -5.66
C ASN A 87 6.57 6.70 -6.49
N MET A 88 7.00 5.59 -7.10
CA MET A 88 8.07 5.51 -8.10
C MET A 88 7.49 4.89 -9.38
N PRO A 89 6.85 5.68 -10.23
CA PRO A 89 6.23 5.14 -11.46
C PRO A 89 7.24 4.93 -12.57
N SER A 90 7.01 3.93 -13.43
CA SER A 90 7.58 3.87 -14.77
C SER A 90 6.51 4.03 -15.84
N PHE A 91 6.87 4.42 -17.06
CA PHE A 91 5.90 4.67 -18.14
C PHE A 91 5.14 3.41 -18.57
N GLY A 92 5.78 2.26 -18.55
CA GLY A 92 5.20 0.99 -18.98
C GLY A 92 4.88 0.02 -17.83
N GLY A 93 4.92 0.49 -16.58
CA GLY A 93 4.82 -0.38 -15.41
C GLY A 93 6.12 -1.08 -15.10
N GLY A 94 6.08 -2.17 -14.34
CA GLY A 94 7.22 -2.93 -13.88
C GLY A 94 7.15 -3.22 -12.39
N GLY A 95 8.17 -3.88 -11.89
CA GLY A 95 8.29 -4.20 -10.47
C GLY A 95 9.69 -4.67 -10.10
N ALA A 96 9.90 -4.85 -8.82
CA ALA A 96 11.09 -5.47 -8.28
C ALA A 96 10.70 -6.47 -7.21
N VAL A 97 11.44 -7.57 -7.14
CA VAL A 97 11.38 -8.54 -6.05
C VAL A 97 12.69 -8.47 -5.29
N LEU A 98 12.60 -8.42 -3.98
CA LEU A 98 13.74 -8.30 -3.06
C LEU A 98 13.74 -9.52 -2.14
N THR A 99 14.92 -10.09 -1.92
CA THR A 99 15.14 -11.17 -0.96
C THR A 99 16.63 -11.25 -0.61
N ASP A 100 16.94 -11.59 0.63
CA ASP A 100 18.31 -11.91 1.08
C ASP A 100 18.63 -13.41 0.94
N ASN A 101 17.63 -14.24 0.57
CA ASN A 101 17.81 -15.65 0.37
C ASN A 101 18.28 -15.94 -1.07
N LYS A 102 19.45 -16.57 -1.20
CA LYS A 102 20.08 -16.88 -2.49
C LYS A 102 19.23 -17.85 -3.33
N GLU A 103 18.58 -18.83 -2.73
CA GLU A 103 17.75 -19.80 -3.44
C GLU A 103 16.51 -19.13 -4.01
N HIS A 104 15.84 -18.27 -3.22
CA HIS A 104 14.72 -17.46 -3.70
C HIS A 104 15.16 -16.54 -4.85
N TYR A 105 16.31 -15.87 -4.70
CA TYR A 105 16.87 -15.01 -5.75
C TYR A 105 17.07 -15.75 -7.06
N ASP A 106 17.75 -16.93 -7.03
CA ASP A 106 18.05 -17.70 -8.23
C ASP A 106 16.76 -18.22 -8.89
N MET A 107 15.82 -18.70 -8.09
CA MET A 107 14.51 -19.14 -8.55
C MET A 107 13.76 -18.01 -9.28
N ILE A 108 13.64 -16.84 -8.66
CA ILE A 108 12.92 -15.69 -9.21
C ILE A 108 13.63 -15.18 -10.47
N LYS A 109 14.96 -15.15 -10.47
CA LYS A 109 15.78 -14.76 -11.62
C LYS A 109 15.57 -15.70 -12.83
N SER A 110 15.42 -16.99 -12.59
CA SER A 110 15.07 -17.98 -13.61
C SER A 110 13.64 -17.80 -14.11
N LEU A 111 12.66 -17.72 -13.20
CA LEU A 111 11.24 -17.56 -13.53
C LEU A 111 10.96 -16.38 -14.44
N ARG A 112 11.57 -15.22 -14.20
CA ARG A 112 11.38 -14.01 -15.02
C ARG A 112 11.97 -14.13 -16.43
N ARG A 113 12.75 -15.19 -16.71
CA ARG A 113 13.40 -15.49 -17.99
C ARG A 113 13.03 -16.89 -18.48
N HIS A 114 11.74 -17.16 -18.59
CA HIS A 114 11.19 -18.41 -19.12
C HIS A 114 11.60 -19.69 -18.36
N GLY A 115 12.05 -19.61 -17.11
CA GLY A 115 12.55 -20.74 -16.35
C GLY A 115 13.99 -21.16 -16.68
N ILE A 116 14.70 -20.38 -17.52
CA ILE A 116 16.07 -20.73 -17.95
C ILE A 116 17.02 -20.84 -16.74
N GLY A 117 17.71 -21.96 -16.63
CA GLY A 117 18.67 -22.22 -15.56
C GLY A 117 18.06 -22.79 -14.28
N SER A 118 16.82 -23.25 -14.32
CA SER A 118 16.15 -24.00 -13.26
C SER A 118 15.58 -25.32 -13.77
N ASN A 119 15.13 -26.17 -12.84
CA ASN A 119 14.41 -27.40 -13.17
C ASN A 119 12.89 -27.18 -13.34
N LEU A 120 12.48 -25.93 -13.59
CA LEU A 120 11.07 -25.57 -13.79
C LEU A 120 10.71 -25.68 -15.28
N ASP A 121 9.58 -26.32 -15.56
CA ASP A 121 9.03 -26.45 -16.90
C ASP A 121 8.26 -25.23 -17.38
N TYR A 122 8.30 -24.13 -16.58
CA TYR A 122 7.56 -22.90 -16.86
C TYR A 122 8.34 -21.67 -16.39
N GLY A 123 7.97 -20.51 -16.95
CA GLY A 123 8.49 -19.22 -16.56
C GLY A 123 7.79 -18.12 -17.34
N TYR A 124 8.21 -16.89 -17.12
CA TYR A 124 7.59 -15.69 -17.68
C TYR A 124 8.63 -14.88 -18.45
N ASN A 125 8.18 -14.08 -19.40
CA ASN A 125 9.00 -13.00 -19.95
C ASN A 125 8.68 -11.72 -19.16
N SER A 126 9.46 -11.45 -18.12
CA SER A 126 9.21 -10.35 -17.18
C SER A 126 10.47 -9.52 -16.96
N LEU A 127 11.04 -8.99 -18.04
CA LEU A 127 12.20 -8.13 -18.00
C LEU A 127 11.78 -6.66 -18.02
N LEU A 128 12.35 -5.86 -17.12
CA LEU A 128 12.24 -4.42 -17.19
C LEU A 128 13.10 -3.93 -18.36
N SER A 129 12.57 -3.05 -19.22
CA SER A 129 13.35 -2.45 -20.28
C SER A 129 14.37 -1.44 -19.74
N ASP A 130 15.47 -1.22 -20.47
CA ASP A 130 16.51 -0.29 -20.08
C ASP A 130 15.98 1.16 -19.99
N ASP A 131 15.05 1.54 -20.86
CA ASP A 131 14.41 2.88 -20.82
C ASP A 131 13.64 3.09 -19.52
N HIS A 132 12.85 2.07 -19.08
CA HIS A 132 12.13 2.13 -17.81
C HIS A 132 13.09 2.11 -16.62
N ALA A 133 14.19 1.34 -16.70
CA ALA A 133 15.20 1.31 -15.66
C ALA A 133 15.90 2.69 -15.52
N ASN A 134 16.27 3.35 -16.64
CA ASN A 134 16.85 4.68 -16.65
C ASN A 134 15.89 5.74 -16.07
N GLN A 135 14.61 5.67 -16.41
CA GLN A 135 13.59 6.54 -15.80
C GLN A 135 13.52 6.35 -14.28
N LEU A 136 13.52 5.10 -13.82
CA LEU A 136 13.46 4.79 -12.37
C LEU A 136 14.71 5.28 -11.65
N LEU A 137 15.91 5.16 -12.25
CA LEU A 137 17.15 5.71 -11.68
C LEU A 137 17.08 7.23 -11.54
N PHE A 138 16.54 7.93 -12.55
CA PHE A 138 16.33 9.37 -12.46
C PHE A 138 15.34 9.71 -11.32
N LEU A 139 14.21 9.03 -11.23
CA LEU A 139 13.22 9.25 -10.17
C LEU A 139 13.78 8.93 -8.79
N LEU A 140 14.58 7.88 -8.67
CA LEU A 140 15.25 7.51 -7.42
C LEU A 140 16.13 8.65 -6.89
N SER A 141 16.86 9.36 -7.78
CA SER A 141 17.65 10.54 -7.41
C SER A 141 16.81 11.71 -6.85
N LYS A 142 15.51 11.75 -7.10
CA LYS A 142 14.56 12.77 -6.63
C LYS A 142 13.60 12.27 -5.55
N PHE A 143 13.64 10.98 -5.26
CA PHE A 143 12.60 10.29 -4.47
C PHE A 143 12.38 10.91 -3.10
N GLU A 144 13.45 11.22 -2.37
CA GLU A 144 13.35 11.87 -1.06
C GLU A 144 12.62 13.22 -1.12
N LYS A 145 12.90 14.04 -2.13
CA LYS A 145 12.23 15.33 -2.35
C LYS A 145 10.74 15.13 -2.64
N LEU A 146 10.40 14.12 -3.46
CA LEU A 146 9.01 13.79 -3.80
C LEU A 146 8.25 13.29 -2.55
N GLN A 147 8.87 12.45 -1.73
CA GLN A 147 8.29 11.97 -0.48
C GLN A 147 8.06 13.12 0.52
N LYS A 148 9.03 14.02 0.71
CA LYS A 148 8.85 15.22 1.53
C LYS A 148 7.68 16.10 1.04
N SER A 149 7.48 16.20 -0.27
CA SER A 149 6.36 16.94 -0.84
C SER A 149 5.01 16.27 -0.53
N ARG A 150 4.89 14.93 -0.68
CA ARG A 150 3.69 14.17 -0.29
C ARG A 150 3.37 14.33 1.20
N LYS A 151 4.39 14.26 2.06
CA LYS A 151 4.26 14.47 3.50
C LYS A 151 3.64 15.84 3.82
N LYS A 152 4.12 16.92 3.18
CA LYS A 152 3.56 18.28 3.36
C LYS A 152 2.08 18.36 2.98
N VAL A 153 1.69 17.70 1.87
CA VAL A 153 0.29 17.63 1.44
C VAL A 153 -0.55 16.89 2.49
N TYR A 154 -0.08 15.73 2.95
CA TYR A 154 -0.74 14.93 3.99
C TYR A 154 -0.95 15.71 5.30
N GLU A 155 0.11 16.36 5.79
CA GLU A 155 0.06 17.18 7.01
C GLU A 155 -0.88 18.36 6.87
N ARG A 156 -0.97 18.97 5.68
CA ARG A 156 -1.91 20.06 5.41
C ARG A 156 -3.36 19.60 5.50
N TYR A 157 -3.70 18.45 4.93
CA TYR A 157 -5.02 17.86 5.07
C TYR A 157 -5.37 17.58 6.53
N ARG A 158 -4.48 16.93 7.27
CA ARG A 158 -4.69 16.62 8.70
C ARG A 158 -4.91 17.87 9.54
N LYS A 159 -4.14 18.93 9.28
CA LYS A 159 -4.30 20.23 9.96
C LYS A 159 -5.65 20.85 9.69
N ASN A 160 -6.15 20.74 8.46
CA ASN A 160 -7.37 21.43 8.04
C ASN A 160 -8.66 20.60 8.28
N LEU A 161 -8.52 19.31 8.57
CA LEU A 161 -9.62 18.36 8.82
C LEU A 161 -9.40 17.57 10.12
N PRO A 162 -9.16 18.24 11.27
CA PRO A 162 -8.79 17.56 12.52
C PRO A 162 -9.91 16.67 13.09
N GLN A 163 -11.16 16.92 12.70
CA GLN A 163 -12.33 16.16 13.15
C GLN A 163 -12.56 14.87 12.38
N PHE A 164 -11.78 14.60 11.31
CA PHE A 164 -11.93 13.42 10.48
C PHE A 164 -10.87 12.37 10.77
N SER A 165 -11.26 11.09 10.68
CA SER A 165 -10.35 9.95 10.84
C SER A 165 -9.60 9.67 9.54
N PHE A 166 -8.28 9.76 9.58
CA PHE A 166 -7.40 9.39 8.47
C PHE A 166 -6.82 7.99 8.72
N VAL A 167 -6.86 7.15 7.72
CA VAL A 167 -6.24 5.83 7.78
C VAL A 167 -4.73 5.97 8.02
N GLY A 168 -4.22 5.27 9.02
CA GLY A 168 -2.79 5.31 9.40
C GLY A 168 -2.35 6.55 10.18
N ALA A 169 -3.29 7.44 10.57
CA ALA A 169 -2.94 8.65 11.31
C ALA A 169 -2.27 8.39 12.68
N ASP A 170 -2.65 7.29 13.32
CA ASP A 170 -2.13 6.85 14.62
C ASP A 170 -1.04 5.80 14.48
N ASN A 171 -0.62 5.46 13.26
CA ASN A 171 0.47 4.52 13.05
C ASN A 171 1.78 5.18 13.50
N PRO A 172 2.55 4.58 14.44
CA PRO A 172 3.79 5.16 14.94
C PRO A 172 4.94 5.10 13.92
N HIS A 173 4.71 4.45 12.79
CA HIS A 173 5.71 4.24 11.75
C HIS A 173 5.59 5.29 10.65
N GLU A 174 6.67 5.51 9.89
CA GLU A 174 6.71 6.52 8.83
C GLU A 174 6.02 5.97 7.56
N PRO A 175 4.85 6.53 7.15
CA PRO A 175 4.16 6.06 5.95
C PRO A 175 4.81 6.61 4.67
N SER A 176 4.51 5.98 3.53
CA SER A 176 4.95 6.47 2.21
C SER A 176 4.04 7.56 1.63
N TYR A 177 2.94 7.89 2.29
CA TYR A 177 1.95 8.86 1.80
C TYR A 177 1.44 8.54 0.38
N HIS A 178 1.31 7.26 0.06
CA HIS A 178 0.87 6.82 -1.27
C HIS A 178 -0.58 7.21 -1.54
N LYS A 179 -1.46 6.95 -0.58
CA LYS A 179 -2.87 7.38 -0.61
C LYS A 179 -3.20 8.15 0.67
N LEU A 180 -4.09 9.11 0.54
CA LEU A 180 -4.71 9.80 1.66
C LEU A 180 -6.16 9.32 1.75
N VAL A 181 -6.47 8.51 2.76
CA VAL A 181 -7.78 7.88 2.90
C VAL A 181 -8.48 8.39 4.14
N LEU A 182 -9.71 8.88 3.98
CA LEU A 182 -10.64 9.20 5.05
C LEU A 182 -11.61 8.05 5.27
N LEU A 183 -11.96 7.80 6.53
CA LEU A 183 -13.11 6.97 6.91
C LEU A 183 -14.26 7.88 7.32
N VAL A 184 -15.33 7.90 6.52
CA VAL A 184 -16.44 8.84 6.68
C VAL A 184 -17.78 8.16 6.48
N GLU A 185 -18.78 8.64 7.20
CA GLU A 185 -20.18 8.31 6.91
C GLU A 185 -20.63 9.07 5.63
N LYS A 186 -21.67 8.57 4.95
CA LYS A 186 -22.17 9.14 3.69
C LYS A 186 -21.05 9.29 2.63
N ARG A 187 -20.15 8.27 2.57
CA ARG A 187 -18.98 8.26 1.69
C ARG A 187 -19.34 8.46 0.21
N ASP A 188 -20.40 7.82 -0.27
CA ASP A 188 -20.80 7.87 -1.68
C ASP A 188 -21.39 9.26 -2.00
N GLU A 189 -22.21 9.81 -1.11
CA GLU A 189 -22.75 11.17 -1.26
C GLU A 189 -21.63 12.23 -1.25
N LEU A 190 -20.65 12.06 -0.35
CA LEU A 190 -19.46 12.94 -0.34
C LEU A 190 -18.70 12.84 -1.66
N LYS A 191 -18.50 11.64 -2.20
CA LYS A 191 -17.82 11.43 -3.48
C LYS A 191 -18.54 12.17 -4.61
N ASP A 192 -19.87 12.03 -4.69
CA ASP A 192 -20.67 12.67 -5.74
C ASP A 192 -20.69 14.20 -5.56
N TRP A 193 -20.81 14.68 -4.32
CA TRP A 193 -20.66 16.11 -4.01
C TRP A 193 -19.31 16.67 -4.46
N LEU A 194 -18.20 16.02 -4.09
CA LEU A 194 -16.86 16.47 -4.49
C LEU A 194 -16.68 16.48 -6.01
N LYS A 195 -17.28 15.51 -6.72
CA LYS A 195 -17.28 15.47 -8.18
C LYS A 195 -18.01 16.68 -8.79
N THR A 196 -19.15 17.11 -8.23
CA THR A 196 -19.85 18.34 -8.72
C THR A 196 -19.04 19.59 -8.46
N GLU A 197 -18.16 19.57 -7.47
CA GLU A 197 -17.24 20.64 -7.14
C GLU A 197 -15.89 20.58 -7.90
N GLY A 198 -15.79 19.69 -8.90
CA GLY A 198 -14.60 19.51 -9.73
C GLY A 198 -13.43 18.77 -9.05
N ILE A 199 -13.70 18.05 -7.96
CA ILE A 199 -12.69 17.32 -7.19
C ILE A 199 -12.84 15.82 -7.45
N GLU A 200 -11.83 15.21 -8.10
CA GLU A 200 -11.79 13.77 -8.33
C GLU A 200 -11.37 13.04 -7.05
N THR A 201 -12.13 12.01 -6.66
CA THR A 201 -11.83 11.10 -5.56
C THR A 201 -12.00 9.65 -6.00
N LYS A 202 -11.38 8.72 -5.26
CA LYS A 202 -11.49 7.29 -5.57
C LYS A 202 -11.85 6.47 -4.34
N ILE A 203 -12.50 5.34 -4.58
CA ILE A 203 -12.80 4.34 -3.56
C ILE A 203 -11.82 3.19 -3.72
N HIS A 204 -10.95 3.02 -2.73
CA HIS A 204 -9.99 1.93 -2.64
C HIS A 204 -10.21 1.20 -1.29
N TYR A 205 -11.02 0.13 -1.21
CA TYR A 205 -11.75 -0.55 -2.29
C TYR A 205 -13.23 -0.59 -1.91
N SER A 206 -14.11 -0.90 -2.87
CA SER A 206 -15.56 -0.91 -2.64
C SER A 206 -16.06 -2.17 -1.93
N LYS A 207 -15.28 -3.25 -1.95
CA LYS A 207 -15.59 -4.56 -1.38
C LYS A 207 -14.33 -5.19 -0.79
N PRO A 208 -14.47 -6.09 0.22
CA PRO A 208 -13.38 -6.97 0.65
C PRO A 208 -12.87 -7.84 -0.50
N LEU A 209 -11.65 -8.35 -0.36
CA LEU A 209 -11.02 -9.23 -1.36
C LEU A 209 -11.78 -10.56 -1.48
N ASP A 210 -12.10 -11.17 -0.35
CA ASP A 210 -13.03 -12.31 -0.27
C ASP A 210 -14.42 -11.81 0.09
N GLN A 211 -15.43 -12.33 -0.61
CA GLN A 211 -16.84 -11.95 -0.42
C GLN A 211 -17.69 -13.13 0.11
N ILE A 212 -17.07 -14.27 0.40
CA ILE A 212 -17.73 -15.48 0.92
C ILE A 212 -17.59 -15.55 2.43
N GLY A 213 -16.40 -15.25 2.96
CA GLY A 213 -16.13 -15.20 4.39
C GLY A 213 -16.74 -13.96 5.07
N SER A 214 -16.60 -13.89 6.39
CA SER A 214 -17.02 -12.74 7.20
C SER A 214 -15.79 -11.95 7.66
N TYR A 215 -15.67 -10.71 7.19
CA TYR A 215 -14.57 -9.80 7.49
C TYR A 215 -15.13 -8.45 7.94
N PRO A 216 -15.68 -8.34 9.15
CA PRO A 216 -16.45 -7.18 9.59
C PRO A 216 -15.67 -5.87 9.54
N ASN A 217 -14.35 -5.91 9.82
CA ASN A 217 -13.51 -4.71 9.73
C ASN A 217 -13.31 -4.29 8.27
N ALA A 218 -12.98 -5.23 7.37
CA ALA A 218 -12.82 -4.94 5.94
C ALA A 218 -14.13 -4.47 5.31
N GLU A 219 -15.26 -5.08 5.67
CA GLU A 219 -16.60 -4.67 5.21
C GLU A 219 -16.94 -3.24 5.64
N SER A 220 -16.73 -2.92 6.93
CA SER A 220 -16.96 -1.57 7.47
C SER A 220 -16.01 -0.56 6.81
N PHE A 221 -14.73 -0.93 6.65
CA PHE A 221 -13.74 -0.10 5.99
C PHE A 221 -14.14 0.23 4.53
N CYS A 222 -14.53 -0.76 3.75
CA CYS A 222 -14.95 -0.60 2.37
C CYS A 222 -16.18 0.30 2.20
N LYS A 223 -17.07 0.36 3.19
CA LYS A 223 -18.23 1.26 3.18
C LYS A 223 -17.87 2.72 3.44
N LYS A 224 -16.79 2.99 4.19
CA LYS A 224 -16.43 4.33 4.70
C LYS A 224 -15.24 4.97 4.02
N ALA A 225 -14.35 4.19 3.39
CA ALA A 225 -13.09 4.66 2.85
C ALA A 225 -13.25 5.48 1.56
N ILE A 226 -12.69 6.70 1.54
CA ILE A 226 -12.57 7.55 0.37
C ILE A 226 -11.16 8.11 0.26
N SER A 227 -10.54 7.99 -0.91
CA SER A 227 -9.22 8.52 -1.19
C SER A 227 -9.30 9.91 -1.78
N LEU A 228 -8.66 10.88 -1.12
CA LEU A 228 -8.53 12.26 -1.56
C LEU A 228 -7.29 12.44 -2.45
N PRO A 229 -7.26 13.52 -3.28
CA PRO A 229 -6.09 13.84 -4.09
C PRO A 229 -4.82 13.99 -3.24
N ILE A 230 -3.77 13.24 -3.58
CA ILE A 230 -2.43 13.37 -2.99
C ILE A 230 -1.36 13.05 -4.01
N TYR A 231 -0.54 14.02 -4.36
CA TYR A 231 0.63 13.89 -5.22
C TYR A 231 1.66 15.00 -4.94
N PRO A 232 2.94 14.84 -5.36
CA PRO A 232 4.02 15.72 -4.93
C PRO A 232 3.85 17.21 -5.28
N PHE A 233 3.10 17.53 -6.32
CA PHE A 233 2.95 18.89 -6.84
C PHE A 233 1.59 19.54 -6.54
N LEU A 234 0.76 18.89 -5.71
CA LEU A 234 -0.52 19.44 -5.28
C LEU A 234 -0.28 20.71 -4.47
N LYS A 235 -0.86 21.82 -4.93
CA LYS A 235 -0.68 23.13 -4.30
C LYS A 235 -1.44 23.21 -2.98
N THR A 236 -0.90 24.00 -2.04
CA THR A 236 -1.55 24.21 -0.74
C THR A 236 -2.96 24.78 -0.88
N SER A 237 -3.18 25.71 -1.84
CA SER A 237 -4.49 26.30 -2.11
C SER A 237 -5.51 25.25 -2.62
N GLU A 238 -5.05 24.25 -3.38
CA GLU A 238 -5.91 23.15 -3.85
C GLU A 238 -6.31 22.23 -2.69
N VAL A 239 -5.36 21.93 -1.79
CA VAL A 239 -5.65 21.18 -0.55
C VAL A 239 -6.67 21.93 0.30
N ASP A 240 -6.48 23.25 0.49
CA ASP A 240 -7.37 24.09 1.29
C ASP A 240 -8.78 24.13 0.69
N MET A 241 -8.88 24.20 -0.64
CA MET A 241 -10.16 24.15 -1.36
C MET A 241 -10.86 22.81 -1.11
N VAL A 242 -10.17 21.68 -1.26
CA VAL A 242 -10.74 20.34 -0.99
C VAL A 242 -11.25 20.27 0.45
N CYS A 243 -10.45 20.69 1.40
CA CYS A 243 -10.84 20.72 2.82
C CYS A 243 -12.07 21.59 3.08
N LYS A 244 -12.14 22.79 2.48
CA LYS A 244 -13.31 23.67 2.58
C LYS A 244 -14.58 23.00 2.05
N LYS A 245 -14.48 22.27 0.91
CA LYS A 245 -15.64 21.59 0.32
C LYS A 245 -16.09 20.40 1.18
N ILE A 246 -15.17 19.64 1.78
CA ILE A 246 -15.50 18.56 2.70
C ILE A 246 -16.20 19.11 3.95
N ARG A 247 -15.66 20.16 4.56
CA ARG A 247 -16.33 20.82 5.71
C ARG A 247 -17.73 21.32 5.37
N LYS A 248 -17.91 21.96 4.21
CA LYS A 248 -19.21 22.41 3.74
C LYS A 248 -20.22 21.29 3.60
N PHE A 249 -19.79 20.11 3.13
CA PHE A 249 -20.67 18.95 3.00
C PHE A 249 -21.19 18.40 4.33
N TYR A 250 -20.36 18.49 5.38
CA TYR A 250 -20.71 18.02 6.72
C TYR A 250 -21.19 19.13 7.68
N ASP A 251 -21.31 20.38 7.22
CA ASP A 251 -21.66 21.56 8.02
C ASP A 251 -20.75 21.79 9.24
N VAL A 252 -19.41 21.63 9.07
CA VAL A 252 -18.38 21.74 10.12
C VAL A 252 -17.19 22.59 9.70
#